data_f95fef41781be138a3b98390c89fa278
#
_entry.id   f95fef41781be138a3b98390c89fa278
#
_cell.length_a   1.000
_cell.length_b   1.000
_cell.length_c   1.000
_cell.angle_alpha   90.00
_cell.angle_beta   90.00
_cell.angle_gamma   90.00
#
_symmetry.space_group_name_H-M   'P 1'
#
loop_
_entity.id
_entity.type
_entity.pdbx_description
1 polymer ?
#
loop_
_entity_poly.entity_id
_entity_poly.type
_entity_poly.pdbx_seq_one_letter_code
_entity_poly.pdbx_strand_id
1 'polypeptide(L)'
;MRLLSSAAALAAGFLLAACASTGAAPSAPDAALDATRLMEHARVLSDDSFQGRGIATPAEDMVVRYLSEQYAAAGFQPGGENGGWTQDVTLNRFTASDIKAAFKVGGETIPLAQGQQIVVSTRLPGSRVALTDAPLVFAGYGITAPERNWDDFKDVDVRGKVIVVLVNDADFEQPELNTFNGRAMTYYGRWTYKYEEAARRGAAGVIIVHETAPASYGWATVNNSWAGPQFDIVRQNAAAERVPVESWIQRDVAVDLFRRAGLDFEALKVQARGRDFRPVALNGASLSTTFDVATSQITTRNVIARLPGSTHPDESILYTAHWDHIGVGEPDANGDAIFNGAVDNASGTAGLLELARVWGAGPRPERSIVMISFTAEESGLLGSEYYAANPVWPLETTVAGFNMDAMNVYGRVENLGVIGHGQSELDELLAAAAARQGRDIAPDANPAAGSYFRSDHFPLAKRGVPMAYAEGGGDFRDPPVAPREAARDEYGAKRYHQADDEWSPDWDLRGQVEDLQVALWIGRDLANSRAWPGWKEGSEFGPARAASAAARR
;
A
#
# COMPACT_ATOMS: atom_id res chain seq x y z
N MET A 1 -34.86 99.53 -34.58
CA MET A 1 -34.38 100.13 -33.26
C MET A 1 -34.46 99.03 -32.21
N ARG A 2 -33.32 98.78 -31.62
CA ARG A 2 -33.02 97.86 -30.47
C ARG A 2 -33.13 96.37 -30.70
N LEU A 3 -31.93 95.78 -30.83
CA LEU A 3 -31.45 94.42 -30.63
C LEU A 3 -31.75 93.93 -29.23
N LEU A 4 -32.11 92.66 -29.14
CA LEU A 4 -31.89 91.85 -27.92
C LEU A 4 -31.36 90.50 -28.31
N SER A 5 -30.11 90.28 -27.94
CA SER A 5 -29.34 89.05 -28.09
C SER A 5 -29.74 88.05 -27.02
N SER A 6 -30.04 86.80 -27.40
CA SER A 6 -30.20 85.70 -26.47
C SER A 6 -28.96 84.77 -26.56
N ALA A 7 -28.23 84.68 -25.48
CA ALA A 7 -27.11 83.75 -25.33
C ALA A 7 -27.62 82.36 -24.91
N ALA A 8 -27.31 81.36 -25.74
CA ALA A 8 -27.52 79.96 -25.38
C ALA A 8 -26.32 79.42 -24.64
N ALA A 9 -26.53 78.99 -23.40
CA ALA A 9 -25.51 78.29 -22.60
C ALA A 9 -25.54 76.78 -22.90
N LEU A 10 -24.44 76.25 -23.45
CA LEU A 10 -24.18 74.81 -23.52
C LEU A 10 -23.69 74.32 -22.16
N ALA A 11 -24.48 73.46 -21.53
CA ALA A 11 -24.04 72.66 -20.37
C ALA A 11 -23.39 71.37 -20.85
N ALA A 12 -22.07 71.24 -20.76
CA ALA A 12 -21.33 70.02 -20.97
C ALA A 12 -21.43 69.13 -19.71
N GLY A 13 -22.19 68.07 -19.79
CA GLY A 13 -22.26 67.04 -18.75
C GLY A 13 -21.01 66.12 -18.80
N PHE A 14 -20.16 66.21 -17.81
CA PHE A 14 -19.09 65.20 -17.58
C PHE A 14 -19.75 63.94 -16.96
N LEU A 15 -19.85 62.86 -17.72
CA LEU A 15 -20.09 61.51 -17.18
C LEU A 15 -18.80 60.96 -16.59
N LEU A 16 -18.69 61.01 -15.27
CA LEU A 16 -17.67 60.23 -14.51
C LEU A 16 -18.07 58.75 -14.56
N ALA A 17 -17.40 57.97 -15.42
CA ALA A 17 -17.42 56.53 -15.37
C ALA A 17 -16.59 56.11 -14.14
N ALA A 18 -17.27 55.74 -13.06
CA ALA A 18 -16.65 55.06 -11.91
C ALA A 18 -16.28 53.65 -12.36
N CYS A 19 -15.00 53.39 -12.67
CA CYS A 19 -14.46 52.04 -12.71
C CYS A 19 -14.55 51.45 -11.30
N ALA A 20 -15.58 50.66 -11.03
CA ALA A 20 -15.59 49.79 -9.86
C ALA A 20 -14.53 48.71 -10.10
N SER A 21 -13.34 48.89 -9.53
CA SER A 21 -12.41 47.80 -9.37
C SER A 21 -13.07 46.79 -8.42
N THR A 22 -13.55 45.68 -8.96
CA THR A 22 -13.88 44.52 -8.14
C THR A 22 -12.58 44.01 -7.56
N GLY A 23 -12.14 44.57 -6.43
CA GLY A 23 -11.12 44.00 -5.60
C GLY A 23 -11.62 42.63 -5.20
N ALA A 24 -10.91 41.58 -5.64
CA ALA A 24 -11.11 40.23 -5.09
C ALA A 24 -11.06 40.39 -3.56
N ALA A 25 -12.07 39.85 -2.89
CA ALA A 25 -12.04 39.76 -1.43
C ALA A 25 -10.71 39.10 -1.04
N PRO A 26 -10.04 39.60 0.01
CA PRO A 26 -8.83 38.95 0.48
C PRO A 26 -9.18 37.50 0.77
N SER A 27 -8.46 36.57 0.13
CA SER A 27 -8.58 35.13 0.43
C SER A 27 -8.42 34.99 1.94
N ALA A 28 -9.35 34.25 2.57
CA ALA A 28 -9.19 33.89 3.97
C ALA A 28 -7.78 33.26 4.14
N PRO A 29 -7.08 33.59 5.26
CA PRO A 29 -5.79 32.98 5.49
C PRO A 29 -5.95 31.46 5.42
N ASP A 30 -5.04 30.79 4.70
CA ASP A 30 -5.03 29.34 4.59
C ASP A 30 -5.11 28.72 5.98
N ALA A 31 -6.08 27.82 6.20
CA ALA A 31 -6.16 27.09 7.46
C ALA A 31 -4.87 26.29 7.63
N ALA A 32 -4.20 26.46 8.76
CA ALA A 32 -3.01 25.70 9.10
C ALA A 32 -3.39 24.30 9.61
N LEU A 33 -2.51 23.33 9.41
CA LEU A 33 -2.59 22.02 10.06
C LEU A 33 -2.43 22.19 11.58
N ASP A 34 -3.20 21.45 12.36
CA ASP A 34 -3.30 21.61 13.82
C ASP A 34 -3.01 20.27 14.53
N ALA A 35 -1.88 20.23 15.27
CA ALA A 35 -1.47 19.06 16.04
C ALA A 35 -2.51 18.65 17.10
N THR A 36 -3.28 19.62 17.67
CA THR A 36 -4.31 19.33 18.67
C THR A 36 -5.47 18.53 18.05
N ARG A 37 -5.84 18.85 16.82
CA ARG A 37 -6.88 18.10 16.09
C ARG A 37 -6.42 16.70 15.69
N LEU A 38 -5.17 16.58 15.24
CA LEU A 38 -4.57 15.26 14.99
C LEU A 38 -4.61 14.39 16.23
N MET A 39 -4.19 14.94 17.38
CA MET A 39 -4.22 14.25 18.66
C MET A 39 -5.64 13.80 19.04
N GLU A 40 -6.63 14.65 18.85
CA GLU A 40 -8.03 14.33 19.18
C GLU A 40 -8.60 13.24 18.25
N HIS A 41 -8.36 13.32 16.95
CA HIS A 41 -8.80 12.28 16.01
C HIS A 41 -8.13 10.93 16.29
N ALA A 42 -6.81 10.91 16.54
CA ALA A 42 -6.10 9.70 16.89
C ALA A 42 -6.64 9.10 18.19
N ARG A 43 -6.83 9.92 19.23
CA ARG A 43 -7.40 9.49 20.51
C ARG A 43 -8.81 8.89 20.38
N VAL A 44 -9.67 9.48 19.54
CA VAL A 44 -11.03 8.96 19.33
C VAL A 44 -10.99 7.64 18.57
N LEU A 45 -10.19 7.56 17.50
CA LEU A 45 -10.11 6.36 16.65
C LEU A 45 -9.47 5.16 17.36
N SER A 46 -8.56 5.40 18.30
CA SER A 46 -7.90 4.34 19.09
C SER A 46 -8.53 4.11 20.46
N ASP A 47 -9.73 4.67 20.74
CA ASP A 47 -10.46 4.40 21.97
C ASP A 47 -11.05 2.97 21.95
N ASP A 48 -11.06 2.29 23.10
CA ASP A 48 -11.57 0.91 23.26
C ASP A 48 -12.99 0.73 22.73
N SER A 49 -13.81 1.78 22.73
CA SER A 49 -15.15 1.72 22.17
C SER A 49 -15.18 1.39 20.68
N PHE A 50 -14.10 1.66 19.96
CA PHE A 50 -13.91 1.27 18.55
C PHE A 50 -13.39 -0.16 18.38
N GLN A 51 -13.14 -0.89 19.49
CA GLN A 51 -12.77 -2.32 19.50
C GLN A 51 -11.67 -2.67 18.48
N GLY A 52 -10.61 -1.84 18.43
CA GLY A 52 -9.50 -2.05 17.51
C GLY A 52 -9.87 -2.00 16.03
N ARG A 53 -10.99 -1.38 15.68
CA ARG A 53 -11.44 -1.13 14.28
C ARG A 53 -11.44 -2.37 13.39
N GLY A 54 -11.81 -3.53 13.94
CA GLY A 54 -11.88 -4.78 13.18
C GLY A 54 -12.89 -4.71 12.02
N ILE A 55 -12.51 -5.23 10.87
CA ILE A 55 -13.36 -5.26 9.67
C ILE A 55 -14.55 -6.18 9.82
N ALA A 56 -15.67 -5.85 9.18
CA ALA A 56 -16.92 -6.61 9.21
C ALA A 56 -17.43 -6.89 10.65
N THR A 57 -17.14 -5.99 11.59
CA THR A 57 -17.62 -6.02 12.98
C THR A 57 -18.59 -4.85 13.24
N PRO A 58 -19.33 -4.86 14.34
CA PRO A 58 -20.15 -3.69 14.73
C PRO A 58 -19.35 -2.40 14.92
N ALA A 59 -18.06 -2.48 15.25
CA ALA A 59 -17.18 -1.33 15.39
C ALA A 59 -16.96 -0.61 14.06
N GLU A 60 -16.97 -1.32 12.92
CA GLU A 60 -16.87 -0.72 11.59
C GLU A 60 -17.94 0.36 11.35
N ASP A 61 -19.18 0.13 11.75
CA ASP A 61 -20.25 1.12 11.59
C ASP A 61 -19.97 2.41 12.36
N MET A 62 -19.27 2.32 13.50
CA MET A 62 -18.85 3.50 14.26
C MET A 62 -17.75 4.26 13.52
N VAL A 63 -16.75 3.56 12.99
CA VAL A 63 -15.67 4.15 12.20
C VAL A 63 -16.21 4.84 10.95
N VAL A 64 -17.00 4.13 10.14
CA VAL A 64 -17.59 4.66 8.89
C VAL A 64 -18.41 5.91 9.16
N ARG A 65 -19.22 5.90 10.22
CA ARG A 65 -20.01 7.07 10.63
C ARG A 65 -19.09 8.22 11.03
N TYR A 66 -18.12 7.99 11.92
CA TYR A 66 -17.20 9.01 12.37
C TYR A 66 -16.45 9.67 11.21
N LEU A 67 -15.85 8.89 10.32
CA LEU A 67 -15.14 9.39 9.16
C LEU A 67 -16.05 10.20 8.23
N SER A 68 -17.23 9.69 7.92
CA SER A 68 -18.20 10.37 7.05
C SER A 68 -18.64 11.71 7.63
N GLU A 69 -18.91 11.78 8.95
CA GLU A 69 -19.27 13.00 9.66
C GLU A 69 -18.14 14.03 9.63
N GLN A 70 -16.88 13.60 9.84
CA GLN A 70 -15.72 14.49 9.79
C GLN A 70 -15.47 15.02 8.38
N TYR A 71 -15.57 14.20 7.35
CA TYR A 71 -15.45 14.64 5.95
C TYR A 71 -16.57 15.61 5.56
N ALA A 72 -17.81 15.36 5.99
CA ALA A 72 -18.93 16.27 5.75
C ALA A 72 -18.72 17.62 6.46
N ALA A 73 -18.23 17.59 7.72
CA ALA A 73 -17.91 18.81 8.47
C ALA A 73 -16.76 19.60 7.82
N ALA A 74 -15.83 18.92 7.15
CA ALA A 74 -14.77 19.53 6.36
C ALA A 74 -15.24 20.10 5.01
N GLY A 75 -16.54 19.94 4.64
CA GLY A 75 -17.10 20.46 3.38
C GLY A 75 -16.88 19.56 2.17
N PHE A 76 -16.45 18.32 2.39
CA PHE A 76 -16.42 17.30 1.34
C PHE A 76 -17.82 16.75 1.07
N GLN A 77 -17.98 16.19 -0.11
CA GLN A 77 -19.19 15.49 -0.56
C GLN A 77 -18.97 13.98 -0.50
N PRO A 78 -20.05 13.17 -0.42
CA PRO A 78 -19.95 11.74 -0.63
C PRO A 78 -19.22 11.41 -1.94
N GLY A 79 -18.18 10.60 -1.84
CA GLY A 79 -17.32 10.21 -2.96
C GLY A 79 -17.42 8.73 -3.32
N GLY A 80 -18.21 7.96 -2.56
CA GLY A 80 -18.37 6.53 -2.74
C GLY A 80 -19.44 6.13 -3.75
N GLU A 81 -19.86 4.89 -3.70
CA GLU A 81 -20.83 4.31 -4.64
C GLU A 81 -22.24 4.86 -4.40
N ASN A 82 -23.03 4.93 -5.48
CA ASN A 82 -24.43 5.35 -5.46
C ASN A 82 -24.69 6.72 -4.77
N GLY A 83 -23.68 7.60 -4.77
CA GLY A 83 -23.74 8.90 -4.10
C GLY A 83 -23.62 8.82 -2.58
N GLY A 84 -23.18 7.69 -2.04
CA GLY A 84 -22.86 7.47 -0.63
C GLY A 84 -21.42 7.80 -0.27
N TRP A 85 -21.07 7.59 1.00
CA TRP A 85 -19.72 7.78 1.50
C TRP A 85 -18.83 6.53 1.35
N THR A 86 -19.42 5.38 1.00
CA THR A 86 -18.74 4.09 1.05
C THR A 86 -18.66 3.42 -0.31
N GLN A 87 -17.66 2.56 -0.45
CA GLN A 87 -17.59 1.51 -1.45
C GLN A 87 -17.57 0.18 -0.71
N ASP A 88 -18.51 -0.71 -1.04
CA ASP A 88 -18.57 -2.05 -0.43
C ASP A 88 -17.45 -2.93 -0.97
N VAL A 89 -16.67 -3.51 -0.07
CA VAL A 89 -15.57 -4.42 -0.35
C VAL A 89 -15.96 -5.82 0.10
N THR A 90 -16.37 -6.66 -0.82
CA THR A 90 -16.69 -8.05 -0.52
C THR A 90 -15.43 -8.91 -0.62
N LEU A 91 -15.11 -9.60 0.47
CA LEU A 91 -13.96 -10.47 0.60
C LEU A 91 -14.40 -11.93 0.74
N ASN A 92 -13.70 -12.82 0.06
CA ASN A 92 -13.72 -14.23 0.38
C ASN A 92 -12.78 -14.49 1.56
N ARG A 93 -13.26 -15.28 2.52
CA ARG A 93 -12.50 -15.80 3.64
C ARG A 93 -12.32 -17.30 3.45
N PHE A 94 -11.08 -17.77 3.46
CA PHE A 94 -10.69 -19.16 3.24
C PHE A 94 -10.09 -19.72 4.52
N THR A 95 -10.64 -20.79 5.04
CA THR A 95 -10.08 -21.50 6.20
C THR A 95 -9.72 -22.93 5.77
N ALA A 96 -8.42 -23.22 5.73
CA ALA A 96 -7.90 -24.55 5.42
C ALA A 96 -7.90 -25.41 6.69
N SER A 97 -8.26 -26.69 6.53
CA SER A 97 -8.23 -27.69 7.60
C SER A 97 -7.83 -29.05 7.07
N ASP A 98 -7.47 -29.99 7.96
CA ASP A 98 -7.06 -31.36 7.63
C ASP A 98 -5.94 -31.44 6.59
N ILE A 99 -4.98 -30.50 6.71
CA ILE A 99 -3.88 -30.35 5.75
C ILE A 99 -2.94 -31.56 5.83
N LYS A 100 -2.72 -32.20 4.69
CA LYS A 100 -1.73 -33.27 4.50
C LYS A 100 -0.86 -32.90 3.32
N ALA A 101 0.44 -32.89 3.53
CA ALA A 101 1.42 -32.62 2.49
C ALA A 101 2.56 -33.64 2.56
N ALA A 102 3.07 -34.03 1.42
CA ALA A 102 4.22 -34.92 1.33
C ALA A 102 5.00 -34.70 0.03
N PHE A 103 6.31 -34.79 0.09
CA PHE A 103 7.13 -34.98 -1.09
C PHE A 103 7.26 -36.47 -1.40
N LYS A 104 7.32 -36.78 -2.70
CA LYS A 104 7.77 -38.07 -3.19
C LYS A 104 9.04 -37.83 -3.98
N VAL A 105 10.12 -38.45 -3.60
CA VAL A 105 11.44 -38.32 -4.25
C VAL A 105 12.27 -39.56 -4.05
N GLY A 106 12.97 -40.03 -5.10
CA GLY A 106 13.79 -41.25 -5.02
C GLY A 106 13.01 -42.53 -4.68
N GLY A 107 11.70 -42.54 -4.92
CA GLY A 107 10.80 -43.64 -4.57
C GLY A 107 10.26 -43.61 -3.14
N GLU A 108 10.70 -42.67 -2.31
CA GLU A 108 10.24 -42.48 -0.93
C GLU A 108 9.14 -41.41 -0.86
N THR A 109 8.20 -41.60 0.07
CA THR A 109 7.21 -40.57 0.45
C THR A 109 7.62 -39.96 1.78
N ILE A 110 7.81 -38.64 1.79
CA ILE A 110 8.30 -37.87 2.93
C ILE A 110 7.17 -36.95 3.40
N PRO A 111 6.47 -37.28 4.50
CA PRO A 111 5.45 -36.41 5.06
C PRO A 111 6.06 -35.08 5.51
N LEU A 112 5.26 -33.99 5.38
CA LEU A 112 5.63 -32.64 5.78
C LEU A 112 4.69 -32.14 6.87
N ALA A 113 5.26 -31.65 7.96
CA ALA A 113 4.50 -31.11 9.08
C ALA A 113 4.09 -29.66 8.79
N GLN A 114 2.75 -29.41 8.72
CA GLN A 114 2.17 -28.06 8.59
C GLN A 114 2.65 -27.18 9.74
N GLY A 115 3.05 -25.94 9.44
CA GLY A 115 3.56 -24.95 10.39
C GLY A 115 5.04 -25.12 10.74
N GLN A 116 5.57 -26.36 10.72
CA GLN A 116 6.96 -26.64 11.06
C GLN A 116 7.88 -26.72 9.84
N GLN A 117 7.49 -27.43 8.80
CA GLN A 117 8.31 -27.67 7.61
C GLN A 117 7.75 -26.99 6.38
N ILE A 118 6.44 -26.91 6.31
CA ILE A 118 5.66 -26.33 5.22
C ILE A 118 4.48 -25.55 5.79
N VAL A 119 4.06 -24.50 5.11
CA VAL A 119 2.71 -23.94 5.22
C VAL A 119 2.04 -24.02 3.87
N VAL A 120 0.77 -24.44 3.87
CA VAL A 120 -0.03 -24.60 2.65
C VAL A 120 -1.37 -23.93 2.82
N SER A 121 -1.83 -23.22 1.80
CA SER A 121 -3.16 -22.63 1.73
C SER A 121 -3.62 -22.48 0.28
N THR A 122 -4.83 -21.91 0.11
CA THR A 122 -5.37 -21.47 -1.17
C THR A 122 -6.18 -20.22 -0.99
N ARG A 123 -6.26 -19.39 -2.04
CA ARG A 123 -7.22 -18.28 -2.18
C ARG A 123 -8.18 -18.50 -3.34
N LEU A 124 -8.36 -19.76 -3.75
CA LEU A 124 -9.40 -20.14 -4.70
C LEU A 124 -10.64 -20.65 -3.98
N PRO A 125 -11.84 -20.17 -4.36
CA PRO A 125 -13.09 -20.70 -3.84
C PRO A 125 -13.24 -22.20 -4.13
N GLY A 126 -13.68 -22.95 -3.14
CA GLY A 126 -13.89 -24.38 -3.23
C GLY A 126 -14.12 -25.00 -1.87
N SER A 127 -14.32 -26.32 -1.82
CA SER A 127 -14.48 -27.07 -0.58
C SER A 127 -13.29 -27.98 -0.26
N ARG A 128 -12.44 -28.22 -1.24
CA ARG A 128 -11.28 -29.11 -1.11
C ARG A 128 -10.24 -28.82 -2.17
N VAL A 129 -8.98 -28.85 -1.77
CA VAL A 129 -7.84 -28.91 -2.67
C VAL A 129 -7.25 -30.32 -2.64
N ALA A 130 -6.95 -30.88 -3.81
CA ALA A 130 -6.29 -32.16 -3.94
C ALA A 130 -5.28 -32.10 -5.10
N LEU A 131 -4.01 -32.22 -4.78
CA LEU A 131 -2.91 -32.29 -5.71
C LEU A 131 -2.18 -33.60 -5.49
N THR A 132 -2.04 -34.43 -6.54
CA THR A 132 -1.43 -35.75 -6.42
C THR A 132 -0.23 -35.85 -7.37
N ASP A 133 0.93 -36.18 -6.79
CA ASP A 133 2.19 -36.44 -7.52
C ASP A 133 2.53 -35.34 -8.57
N ALA A 134 2.24 -34.06 -8.25
CA ALA A 134 2.53 -32.95 -9.16
C ALA A 134 4.05 -32.74 -9.28
N PRO A 135 4.62 -32.78 -10.50
CA PRO A 135 6.05 -32.65 -10.70
C PRO A 135 6.60 -31.32 -10.20
N LEU A 136 7.81 -31.33 -9.62
CA LEU A 136 8.49 -30.14 -9.13
C LEU A 136 9.47 -29.57 -10.16
N VAL A 137 9.47 -28.24 -10.30
CA VAL A 137 10.41 -27.51 -11.17
C VAL A 137 10.98 -26.33 -10.39
N PHE A 138 12.29 -26.28 -10.23
CA PHE A 138 12.96 -25.08 -9.69
C PHE A 138 13.04 -24.01 -10.77
N ALA A 139 12.44 -22.87 -10.52
CA ALA A 139 12.35 -21.75 -11.45
C ALA A 139 13.14 -20.51 -10.98
N GLY A 140 14.23 -20.72 -10.23
CA GLY A 140 15.05 -19.62 -9.73
C GLY A 140 14.25 -18.67 -8.87
N TYR A 141 14.23 -17.38 -9.22
CA TYR A 141 13.40 -16.38 -8.54
C TYR A 141 11.97 -16.31 -9.09
N GLY A 142 11.65 -17.03 -10.17
CA GLY A 142 10.31 -17.07 -10.78
C GLY A 142 9.86 -15.72 -11.34
N ILE A 143 10.75 -14.98 -11.96
CA ILE A 143 10.55 -13.62 -12.46
C ILE A 143 10.43 -13.58 -13.97
N THR A 144 9.47 -12.76 -14.46
CA THR A 144 9.35 -12.31 -15.84
C THR A 144 9.27 -10.79 -15.86
N ALA A 145 10.36 -10.13 -16.25
CA ALA A 145 10.52 -8.68 -16.29
C ALA A 145 11.08 -8.25 -17.64
N PRO A 146 10.23 -8.11 -18.68
CA PRO A 146 10.69 -7.82 -20.06
C PRO A 146 11.40 -6.47 -20.17
N GLU A 147 11.01 -5.46 -19.40
CA GLU A 147 11.67 -4.15 -19.37
C GLU A 147 13.11 -4.22 -18.81
N ARG A 148 13.43 -5.29 -18.05
CA ARG A 148 14.76 -5.60 -17.51
C ARG A 148 15.49 -6.67 -18.34
N ASN A 149 14.89 -7.12 -19.44
CA ASN A 149 15.36 -8.25 -20.26
C ASN A 149 15.61 -9.50 -19.38
N TRP A 150 14.64 -9.83 -18.50
CA TRP A 150 14.72 -10.96 -17.58
C TRP A 150 13.52 -11.88 -17.72
N ASP A 151 13.78 -13.19 -17.84
CA ASP A 151 12.77 -14.24 -17.83
C ASP A 151 13.40 -15.53 -17.26
N ASP A 152 13.00 -15.90 -16.04
CA ASP A 152 13.46 -17.14 -15.40
C ASP A 152 12.86 -18.39 -16.05
N PHE A 153 11.70 -18.26 -16.68
CA PHE A 153 10.99 -19.40 -17.25
C PHE A 153 11.41 -19.74 -18.67
N LYS A 154 11.76 -18.72 -19.45
CA LYS A 154 12.07 -18.84 -20.87
C LYS A 154 10.94 -19.61 -21.60
N ASP A 155 11.26 -20.73 -22.24
CA ASP A 155 10.36 -21.60 -23.00
C ASP A 155 9.89 -22.83 -22.23
N VAL A 156 10.19 -22.94 -20.93
CA VAL A 156 9.81 -24.09 -20.10
C VAL A 156 8.34 -24.02 -19.70
N ASP A 157 7.56 -25.00 -20.13
CA ASP A 157 6.15 -25.13 -19.74
C ASP A 157 6.02 -25.64 -18.31
N VAL A 158 5.38 -24.84 -17.44
CA VAL A 158 5.14 -25.16 -16.03
C VAL A 158 3.67 -25.47 -15.73
N ARG A 159 2.81 -25.55 -16.75
CA ARG A 159 1.38 -25.86 -16.58
C ARG A 159 1.19 -27.20 -15.88
N GLY A 160 0.35 -27.20 -14.84
CA GLY A 160 0.07 -28.39 -14.05
C GLY A 160 1.22 -28.88 -13.16
N LYS A 161 2.35 -28.15 -13.11
CA LYS A 161 3.48 -28.45 -12.24
C LYS A 161 3.47 -27.54 -11.02
N VAL A 162 4.21 -27.92 -9.98
CA VAL A 162 4.50 -27.05 -8.84
C VAL A 162 5.87 -26.42 -9.07
N ILE A 163 5.92 -25.09 -9.06
CA ILE A 163 7.20 -24.38 -9.14
C ILE A 163 7.78 -24.17 -7.75
N VAL A 164 9.09 -24.38 -7.64
CA VAL A 164 9.88 -24.06 -6.44
C VAL A 164 10.67 -22.79 -6.77
N VAL A 165 10.50 -21.76 -5.95
CA VAL A 165 11.12 -20.45 -6.21
C VAL A 165 11.78 -19.88 -4.95
N LEU A 166 12.76 -19.02 -5.16
CA LEU A 166 13.42 -18.23 -4.12
C LEU A 166 12.58 -16.98 -3.82
N VAL A 167 12.60 -16.54 -2.57
CA VAL A 167 12.07 -15.24 -2.18
C VAL A 167 13.06 -14.14 -2.56
N ASN A 168 12.59 -12.90 -2.73
CA ASN A 168 13.34 -11.75 -3.21
C ASN A 168 13.70 -11.88 -4.72
N ASP A 169 14.72 -11.19 -5.19
CA ASP A 169 15.20 -11.20 -6.57
C ASP A 169 16.72 -11.42 -6.64
N ALA A 170 17.26 -11.49 -7.84
CA ALA A 170 18.65 -11.89 -8.07
C ALA A 170 19.69 -10.93 -7.47
N ASP A 171 19.33 -9.66 -7.29
CA ASP A 171 20.24 -8.63 -6.78
C ASP A 171 20.39 -8.70 -5.25
N PHE A 172 19.47 -9.33 -4.53
CA PHE A 172 19.51 -9.36 -3.07
C PHE A 172 20.87 -9.86 -2.52
N GLU A 173 21.38 -10.94 -3.09
CA GLU A 173 22.66 -11.52 -2.66
C GLU A 173 23.87 -10.99 -3.46
N GLN A 174 23.61 -10.33 -4.58
CA GLN A 174 24.64 -9.78 -5.46
C GLN A 174 24.21 -8.39 -5.97
N PRO A 175 24.17 -7.37 -5.09
CA PRO A 175 23.63 -6.04 -5.42
C PRO A 175 24.35 -5.34 -6.58
N GLU A 176 25.61 -5.69 -6.81
CA GLU A 176 26.42 -5.16 -7.91
C GLU A 176 25.91 -5.55 -9.31
N LEU A 177 25.05 -6.56 -9.44
CA LEU A 177 24.37 -6.87 -10.70
C LEU A 177 23.48 -5.73 -11.14
N ASN A 178 22.86 -5.04 -10.20
CA ASN A 178 21.98 -3.89 -10.41
C ASN A 178 20.93 -4.11 -11.52
N THR A 179 20.42 -5.35 -11.61
CA THR A 179 19.37 -5.72 -12.56
C THR A 179 18.00 -5.33 -12.02
N PHE A 180 17.82 -5.43 -10.69
CA PHE A 180 16.60 -5.16 -9.94
C PHE A 180 16.78 -4.02 -8.92
N ASN A 181 17.56 -2.99 -9.26
CA ASN A 181 17.87 -1.84 -8.40
C ASN A 181 18.76 -2.18 -7.18
N GLY A 182 19.63 -3.16 -7.30
CA GLY A 182 20.56 -3.56 -6.26
C GLY A 182 19.85 -4.13 -5.02
N ARG A 183 20.09 -3.56 -3.83
CA ARG A 183 19.48 -4.08 -2.59
C ARG A 183 18.00 -3.76 -2.41
N ALA A 184 17.46 -2.79 -3.14
CA ALA A 184 16.05 -2.45 -3.03
C ALA A 184 15.19 -3.56 -3.63
N MET A 185 14.33 -4.17 -2.82
CA MET A 185 13.39 -5.16 -3.34
C MET A 185 12.48 -4.50 -4.37
N THR A 186 12.36 -5.13 -5.54
CA THR A 186 11.35 -4.77 -6.53
C THR A 186 10.06 -5.55 -6.28
N TYR A 187 8.97 -5.22 -6.99
CA TYR A 187 7.75 -6.04 -6.92
C TYR A 187 8.01 -7.50 -7.29
N TYR A 188 8.93 -7.73 -8.22
CA TYR A 188 9.34 -9.09 -8.60
C TYR A 188 9.91 -9.92 -7.45
N GLY A 189 10.53 -9.27 -6.46
CA GLY A 189 11.05 -9.89 -5.24
C GLY A 189 9.97 -10.30 -4.24
N ARG A 190 8.78 -9.70 -4.30
CA ARG A 190 7.69 -9.98 -3.35
C ARG A 190 7.12 -11.38 -3.54
N TRP A 191 6.78 -12.02 -2.43
CA TRP A 191 6.17 -13.34 -2.43
C TRP A 191 4.81 -13.38 -3.16
N THR A 192 4.04 -12.29 -3.09
CA THR A 192 2.77 -12.15 -3.81
C THR A 192 2.95 -12.26 -5.31
N TYR A 193 3.99 -11.62 -5.86
CA TYR A 193 4.32 -11.72 -7.28
C TYR A 193 4.56 -13.17 -7.72
N LYS A 194 5.25 -13.97 -6.88
CA LYS A 194 5.56 -15.38 -7.21
C LYS A 194 4.29 -16.19 -7.47
N TYR A 195 3.26 -15.98 -6.64
CA TYR A 195 1.95 -16.63 -6.82
C TYR A 195 1.21 -16.10 -8.05
N GLU A 196 1.23 -14.80 -8.28
CA GLU A 196 0.60 -14.18 -9.45
C GLU A 196 1.25 -14.67 -10.76
N GLU A 197 2.58 -14.71 -10.84
CA GLU A 197 3.28 -15.16 -12.05
C GLU A 197 3.03 -16.66 -12.32
N ALA A 198 3.02 -17.46 -11.28
CA ALA A 198 2.69 -18.87 -11.39
C ALA A 198 1.25 -19.10 -11.90
N ALA A 199 0.28 -18.30 -11.43
CA ALA A 199 -1.10 -18.34 -11.91
C ALA A 199 -1.17 -17.97 -13.40
N ARG A 200 -0.51 -16.89 -13.83
CA ARG A 200 -0.43 -16.49 -15.25
C ARG A 200 0.12 -17.60 -16.14
N ARG A 201 1.00 -18.44 -15.61
CA ARG A 201 1.61 -19.57 -16.32
C ARG A 201 0.86 -20.90 -16.16
N GLY A 202 -0.26 -20.91 -15.40
CA GLY A 202 -1.08 -22.12 -15.20
C GLY A 202 -0.41 -23.19 -14.36
N ALA A 203 0.50 -22.83 -13.46
CA ALA A 203 1.10 -23.76 -12.50
C ALA A 203 0.04 -24.33 -11.56
N ALA A 204 0.22 -25.56 -11.10
CA ALA A 204 -0.67 -26.20 -10.13
C ALA A 204 -0.41 -25.71 -8.69
N GLY A 205 0.75 -25.13 -8.44
CA GLY A 205 1.09 -24.55 -7.15
C GLY A 205 2.47 -23.92 -7.16
N VAL A 206 2.77 -23.23 -6.05
CA VAL A 206 4.06 -22.62 -5.79
C VAL A 206 4.57 -23.02 -4.42
N ILE A 207 5.84 -23.34 -4.35
CA ILE A 207 6.60 -23.49 -3.12
C ILE A 207 7.64 -22.38 -3.08
N ILE A 208 7.51 -21.44 -2.15
CA ILE A 208 8.55 -20.43 -1.90
C ILE A 208 9.51 -20.99 -0.85
N VAL A 209 10.80 -20.97 -1.15
CA VAL A 209 11.83 -21.34 -0.17
C VAL A 209 12.07 -20.17 0.77
N HIS A 210 11.81 -20.37 2.06
CA HIS A 210 12.04 -19.36 3.08
C HIS A 210 13.49 -19.31 3.50
N GLU A 211 14.07 -18.12 3.39
CA GLU A 211 15.34 -17.73 3.98
C GLU A 211 15.13 -16.39 4.71
N THR A 212 15.55 -16.32 5.97
CA THR A 212 15.25 -15.18 6.86
C THR A 212 15.76 -13.85 6.31
N ALA A 213 16.98 -13.80 5.80
CA ALA A 213 17.55 -12.54 5.30
C ALA A 213 16.84 -12.02 4.03
N PRO A 214 16.64 -12.83 2.97
CA PRO A 214 15.91 -12.38 1.78
C PRO A 214 14.43 -12.08 2.04
N ALA A 215 13.78 -12.79 2.97
CA ALA A 215 12.39 -12.53 3.34
C ALA A 215 12.24 -11.30 4.24
N SER A 216 13.32 -10.89 4.96
CA SER A 216 13.34 -9.87 6.01
C SER A 216 12.59 -10.22 7.31
N TYR A 217 12.14 -11.45 7.47
CA TYR A 217 11.47 -11.97 8.67
C TYR A 217 11.73 -13.47 8.85
N GLY A 218 11.56 -13.97 10.08
CA GLY A 218 11.76 -15.37 10.41
C GLY A 218 10.61 -16.28 10.02
N TRP A 219 10.81 -17.59 10.10
CA TRP A 219 9.78 -18.60 9.80
C TRP A 219 8.52 -18.46 10.67
N ALA A 220 8.67 -18.01 11.92
CA ALA A 220 7.53 -17.79 12.82
C ALA A 220 6.50 -16.81 12.21
N THR A 221 6.96 -15.74 11.58
CA THR A 221 6.09 -14.78 10.87
C THR A 221 5.32 -15.45 9.74
N VAL A 222 5.99 -16.27 8.91
CA VAL A 222 5.32 -17.03 7.86
C VAL A 222 4.26 -17.95 8.44
N ASN A 223 4.63 -18.74 9.47
CA ASN A 223 3.72 -19.67 10.10
C ASN A 223 2.48 -18.97 10.67
N ASN A 224 2.66 -17.89 11.43
CA ASN A 224 1.56 -17.17 12.05
C ASN A 224 0.62 -16.54 11.01
N SER A 225 1.17 -15.95 9.95
CA SER A 225 0.38 -15.38 8.84
C SER A 225 -0.45 -16.41 8.07
N TRP A 226 -0.01 -17.69 8.06
CA TRP A 226 -0.67 -18.77 7.30
C TRP A 226 -1.47 -19.74 8.18
N ALA A 227 -1.38 -19.61 9.51
CA ALA A 227 -2.13 -20.44 10.46
C ALA A 227 -3.61 -20.07 10.51
N GLY A 228 -3.93 -18.81 10.29
CA GLY A 228 -5.30 -18.27 10.30
C GLY A 228 -5.99 -18.32 8.94
N PRO A 229 -7.23 -17.82 8.89
CA PRO A 229 -7.96 -17.64 7.64
C PRO A 229 -7.19 -16.73 6.68
N GLN A 230 -7.22 -17.07 5.39
CA GLN A 230 -6.73 -16.20 4.33
C GLN A 230 -7.88 -15.41 3.72
N PHE A 231 -7.60 -14.20 3.23
CA PHE A 231 -8.58 -13.36 2.58
C PHE A 231 -8.16 -13.02 1.16
N ASP A 232 -9.14 -12.77 0.29
CA ASP A 232 -8.94 -12.16 -1.02
C ASP A 232 -10.22 -11.45 -1.46
N ILE A 233 -10.08 -10.46 -2.33
CA ILE A 233 -11.24 -9.84 -2.98
C ILE A 233 -12.00 -10.88 -3.82
N VAL A 234 -13.28 -10.65 -4.05
CA VAL A 234 -14.04 -11.47 -4.99
C VAL A 234 -13.59 -11.15 -6.41
N ARG A 235 -12.88 -12.08 -7.05
CA ARG A 235 -12.34 -11.92 -8.40
C ARG A 235 -13.27 -12.53 -9.43
N GLN A 236 -13.42 -11.86 -10.58
CA GLN A 236 -14.22 -12.38 -11.70
C GLN A 236 -13.62 -13.66 -12.29
N ASN A 237 -12.30 -13.79 -12.32
CA ASN A 237 -11.59 -14.96 -12.80
C ASN A 237 -10.44 -15.33 -11.85
N ALA A 238 -10.81 -15.77 -10.64
CA ALA A 238 -9.84 -16.13 -9.61
C ALA A 238 -8.80 -17.15 -10.09
N ALA A 239 -9.20 -18.13 -10.91
CA ALA A 239 -8.30 -19.17 -11.42
C ALA A 239 -7.21 -18.65 -12.39
N ALA A 240 -7.39 -17.47 -12.98
CA ALA A 240 -6.36 -16.83 -13.81
C ALA A 240 -5.39 -15.96 -12.98
N GLU A 241 -5.77 -15.62 -11.74
CA GLU A 241 -5.03 -14.68 -10.88
C GLU A 241 -4.44 -15.35 -9.63
N ARG A 242 -4.90 -16.54 -9.29
CA ARG A 242 -4.47 -17.32 -8.11
C ARG A 242 -4.12 -18.75 -8.48
N VAL A 243 -3.07 -19.28 -7.87
CA VAL A 243 -2.72 -20.69 -8.03
C VAL A 243 -3.54 -21.57 -7.08
N PRO A 244 -3.80 -22.83 -7.45
CA PRO A 244 -4.53 -23.76 -6.57
C PRO A 244 -3.86 -24.01 -5.23
N VAL A 245 -2.52 -24.05 -5.20
CA VAL A 245 -1.72 -24.30 -3.98
C VAL A 245 -0.69 -23.21 -3.80
N GLU A 246 -0.85 -22.44 -2.75
CA GLU A 246 0.13 -21.47 -2.27
C GLU A 246 0.88 -22.06 -1.07
N SER A 247 2.21 -22.07 -1.09
CA SER A 247 2.98 -22.67 0.00
C SER A 247 4.36 -22.06 0.17
N TRP A 248 4.90 -22.24 1.40
CA TRP A 248 6.28 -21.99 1.74
C TRP A 248 6.89 -23.20 2.40
N ILE A 249 8.19 -23.42 2.20
CA ILE A 249 8.97 -24.40 2.95
C ILE A 249 10.18 -23.76 3.59
N GLN A 250 10.63 -24.31 4.71
CA GLN A 250 11.91 -23.90 5.30
C GLN A 250 13.08 -24.29 4.38
N ARG A 251 14.16 -23.48 4.42
CA ARG A 251 15.37 -23.71 3.62
C ARG A 251 15.93 -25.12 3.76
N ASP A 252 16.01 -25.65 4.98
CA ASP A 252 16.59 -26.97 5.24
C ASP A 252 15.77 -28.09 4.60
N VAL A 253 14.45 -27.92 4.53
CA VAL A 253 13.54 -28.84 3.81
C VAL A 253 13.83 -28.79 2.31
N ALA A 254 14.06 -27.59 1.75
CA ALA A 254 14.44 -27.44 0.34
C ALA A 254 15.79 -28.11 0.06
N VAL A 255 16.81 -27.86 0.86
CA VAL A 255 18.15 -28.46 0.72
C VAL A 255 18.07 -30.00 0.69
N ASP A 256 17.32 -30.61 1.63
CA ASP A 256 17.15 -32.08 1.65
C ASP A 256 16.39 -32.59 0.42
N LEU A 257 15.33 -31.89 -0.02
CA LEU A 257 14.58 -32.22 -1.23
C LEU A 257 15.49 -32.24 -2.48
N PHE A 258 16.27 -31.19 -2.68
CA PHE A 258 17.18 -31.06 -3.83
C PHE A 258 18.25 -32.14 -3.79
N ARG A 259 18.88 -32.36 -2.64
CA ARG A 259 19.87 -33.42 -2.46
C ARG A 259 19.31 -34.81 -2.81
N ARG A 260 18.09 -35.14 -2.39
CA ARG A 260 17.42 -36.39 -2.73
C ARG A 260 17.07 -36.50 -4.21
N ALA A 261 16.81 -35.38 -4.88
CA ALA A 261 16.63 -35.31 -6.33
C ALA A 261 17.95 -35.35 -7.12
N GLY A 262 19.10 -35.49 -6.43
CA GLY A 262 20.43 -35.52 -7.06
C GLY A 262 20.95 -34.14 -7.48
N LEU A 263 20.43 -33.07 -6.89
CA LEU A 263 20.75 -31.68 -7.20
C LEU A 263 21.42 -30.99 -6.01
N ASP A 264 22.21 -29.97 -6.30
CA ASP A 264 22.80 -29.06 -5.30
C ASP A 264 22.02 -27.75 -5.29
N PHE A 265 21.29 -27.49 -4.18
CA PHE A 265 20.49 -26.31 -3.99
C PHE A 265 21.32 -25.01 -4.06
N GLU A 266 22.47 -24.97 -3.39
CA GLU A 266 23.32 -23.77 -3.35
C GLU A 266 23.91 -23.45 -4.72
N ALA A 267 24.36 -24.49 -5.45
CA ALA A 267 24.87 -24.30 -6.80
C ALA A 267 23.77 -23.78 -7.76
N LEU A 268 22.54 -24.27 -7.65
CA LEU A 268 21.42 -23.80 -8.45
C LEU A 268 20.97 -22.39 -8.04
N LYS A 269 21.03 -22.05 -6.75
CA LYS A 269 20.77 -20.69 -6.26
C LYS A 269 21.78 -19.68 -6.85
N VAL A 270 23.06 -20.05 -6.94
CA VAL A 270 24.07 -19.22 -7.61
C VAL A 270 23.76 -19.05 -9.10
N GLN A 271 23.38 -20.13 -9.79
CA GLN A 271 23.03 -20.07 -11.22
C GLN A 271 21.80 -19.19 -11.48
N ALA A 272 20.81 -19.22 -10.57
CA ALA A 272 19.57 -18.44 -10.68
C ALA A 272 19.79 -16.92 -10.69
N ARG A 273 20.96 -16.42 -10.27
CA ARG A 273 21.34 -14.99 -10.37
C ARG A 273 21.70 -14.54 -11.78
N GLY A 274 21.88 -15.50 -12.69
CA GLY A 274 22.30 -15.22 -14.07
C GLY A 274 21.15 -15.18 -15.05
N ARG A 275 21.22 -14.26 -16.03
CA ARG A 275 20.23 -14.17 -17.12
C ARG A 275 20.12 -15.43 -17.96
N ASP A 276 21.14 -16.28 -17.97
CA ASP A 276 21.18 -17.55 -18.72
C ASP A 276 20.54 -18.71 -17.96
N PHE A 277 20.12 -18.49 -16.71
CA PHE A 277 19.43 -19.50 -15.93
C PHE A 277 18.21 -20.05 -16.67
N ARG A 278 17.98 -21.34 -16.54
CA ARG A 278 16.78 -22.03 -17.06
C ARG A 278 16.18 -22.91 -15.95
N PRO A 279 14.85 -23.04 -15.90
CA PRO A 279 14.22 -23.91 -14.91
C PRO A 279 14.77 -25.33 -14.94
N VAL A 280 14.95 -25.91 -13.76
CA VAL A 280 15.50 -27.24 -13.57
C VAL A 280 14.43 -28.17 -13.00
N ALA A 281 14.11 -29.24 -13.72
CA ALA A 281 13.20 -30.27 -13.19
C ALA A 281 13.86 -31.00 -12.02
N LEU A 282 13.14 -31.13 -10.89
CA LEU A 282 13.56 -32.00 -9.80
C LEU A 282 13.15 -33.45 -10.17
N ASN A 283 13.99 -34.13 -10.94
CA ASN A 283 13.68 -35.41 -11.52
C ASN A 283 13.25 -36.46 -10.48
N GLY A 284 12.07 -37.05 -10.68
CA GLY A 284 11.49 -38.02 -9.76
C GLY A 284 10.97 -37.43 -8.45
N ALA A 285 10.91 -36.09 -8.35
CA ALA A 285 10.31 -35.42 -7.22
C ALA A 285 8.95 -34.82 -7.56
N SER A 286 7.99 -34.96 -6.64
CA SER A 286 6.64 -34.42 -6.76
C SER A 286 6.11 -33.98 -5.40
N LEU A 287 5.09 -33.09 -5.42
CA LEU A 287 4.28 -32.71 -4.26
C LEU A 287 2.92 -33.39 -4.36
N SER A 288 2.49 -34.00 -3.25
CA SER A 288 1.08 -34.32 -3.01
C SER A 288 0.59 -33.54 -1.82
N THR A 289 -0.57 -32.87 -1.94
CA THR A 289 -1.21 -32.18 -0.83
C THR A 289 -2.72 -32.28 -0.96
N THR A 290 -3.39 -32.46 0.19
CA THR A 290 -4.85 -32.42 0.29
C THR A 290 -5.25 -31.67 1.53
N PHE A 291 -6.27 -30.83 1.42
CA PHE A 291 -6.88 -30.13 2.55
C PHE A 291 -8.31 -29.70 2.22
N ASP A 292 -9.14 -29.62 3.24
CA ASP A 292 -10.49 -29.08 3.12
C ASP A 292 -10.45 -27.56 3.24
N VAL A 293 -11.37 -26.87 2.56
CA VAL A 293 -11.45 -25.41 2.52
C VAL A 293 -12.87 -25.00 2.87
N ALA A 294 -13.03 -24.29 3.97
CA ALA A 294 -14.27 -23.58 4.26
C ALA A 294 -14.18 -22.17 3.64
N THR A 295 -15.06 -21.88 2.69
CA THR A 295 -15.15 -20.56 2.05
C THR A 295 -16.38 -19.85 2.57
N SER A 296 -16.22 -18.61 3.05
CA SER A 296 -17.31 -17.70 3.41
C SER A 296 -17.03 -16.31 2.85
N GLN A 297 -18.03 -15.44 2.86
CA GLN A 297 -17.87 -14.05 2.45
C GLN A 297 -18.13 -13.13 3.63
N ILE A 298 -17.37 -12.06 3.69
CA ILE A 298 -17.61 -10.90 4.54
C ILE A 298 -17.66 -9.66 3.67
N THR A 299 -18.35 -8.62 4.09
CA THR A 299 -18.35 -7.32 3.44
C THR A 299 -17.86 -6.27 4.42
N THR A 300 -16.92 -5.47 3.99
CA THR A 300 -16.39 -4.30 4.69
C THR A 300 -16.39 -3.10 3.74
N ARG A 301 -15.96 -1.91 4.16
CA ARG A 301 -16.19 -0.68 3.39
C ARG A 301 -14.98 0.23 3.36
N ASN A 302 -14.56 0.63 2.15
CA ASN A 302 -13.76 1.83 1.97
C ASN A 302 -14.64 3.07 2.23
N VAL A 303 -14.13 4.10 2.91
CA VAL A 303 -14.81 5.38 3.05
C VAL A 303 -14.18 6.39 2.11
N ILE A 304 -15.00 7.01 1.23
CA ILE A 304 -14.53 7.87 0.16
C ILE A 304 -15.22 9.22 0.23
N ALA A 305 -14.42 10.29 0.30
CA ALA A 305 -14.89 11.66 0.31
C ALA A 305 -14.28 12.45 -0.86
N ARG A 306 -15.04 13.36 -1.43
CA ARG A 306 -14.62 14.14 -2.61
C ARG A 306 -14.86 15.63 -2.42
N LEU A 307 -13.84 16.44 -2.71
CA LEU A 307 -13.97 17.88 -2.94
C LEU A 307 -13.83 18.11 -4.46
N PRO A 308 -14.94 18.36 -5.18
CA PRO A 308 -14.89 18.49 -6.65
C PRO A 308 -14.05 19.68 -7.09
N GLY A 309 -13.24 19.51 -8.12
CA GLY A 309 -12.48 20.58 -8.74
C GLY A 309 -13.36 21.63 -9.43
N SER A 310 -12.84 22.84 -9.56
CA SER A 310 -13.55 23.96 -10.19
C SER A 310 -13.48 23.94 -11.71
N THR A 311 -12.39 23.44 -12.29
CA THR A 311 -12.10 23.52 -13.73
C THR A 311 -11.93 22.14 -14.36
N HIS A 312 -11.28 21.22 -13.63
CA HIS A 312 -10.98 19.86 -14.06
C HIS A 312 -11.50 18.83 -13.05
N PRO A 313 -12.85 18.76 -12.85
CA PRO A 313 -13.41 17.90 -11.80
C PRO A 313 -13.16 16.41 -12.01
N ASP A 314 -12.90 15.96 -13.23
CA ASP A 314 -12.66 14.56 -13.56
C ASP A 314 -11.19 14.12 -13.36
N GLU A 315 -10.31 15.07 -13.06
CA GLU A 315 -8.92 14.80 -12.67
C GLU A 315 -8.80 14.88 -11.16
N SER A 316 -8.05 13.97 -10.54
CA SER A 316 -8.00 13.89 -9.07
C SER A 316 -6.59 13.77 -8.49
N ILE A 317 -6.43 14.33 -7.30
CA ILE A 317 -5.32 14.05 -6.38
C ILE A 317 -5.89 13.17 -5.26
N LEU A 318 -5.23 12.04 -4.96
CA LEU A 318 -5.64 11.15 -3.89
C LEU A 318 -4.86 11.41 -2.61
N TYR A 319 -5.54 11.29 -1.48
CA TYR A 319 -4.94 11.12 -0.17
C TYR A 319 -5.54 9.87 0.47
N THR A 320 -4.71 8.99 0.97
CA THR A 320 -5.12 7.67 1.46
C THR A 320 -4.53 7.34 2.82
N ALA A 321 -5.28 6.61 3.63
CA ALA A 321 -4.85 5.95 4.86
C ALA A 321 -5.78 4.77 5.09
N HIS A 322 -5.37 3.72 5.80
CA HIS A 322 -6.32 2.69 6.21
C HIS A 322 -6.93 3.02 7.57
N TRP A 323 -8.21 2.64 7.73
CA TRP A 323 -8.95 2.87 8.96
C TRP A 323 -9.02 1.62 9.85
N ASP A 324 -8.85 0.43 9.28
CA ASP A 324 -8.92 -0.83 10.02
C ASP A 324 -7.65 -1.07 10.85
N HIS A 325 -7.79 -1.94 11.85
CA HIS A 325 -6.70 -2.60 12.52
C HIS A 325 -7.12 -4.02 12.90
N ILE A 326 -6.37 -4.70 13.73
CA ILE A 326 -6.53 -6.14 14.03
C ILE A 326 -7.86 -6.46 14.73
N GLY A 327 -8.46 -5.49 15.43
CA GLY A 327 -9.70 -5.69 16.15
C GLY A 327 -9.48 -6.27 17.55
N VAL A 328 -10.32 -7.23 17.93
CA VAL A 328 -10.23 -7.92 19.22
C VAL A 328 -9.61 -9.29 19.00
N GLY A 329 -8.51 -9.57 19.69
CA GLY A 329 -7.74 -10.80 19.59
C GLY A 329 -7.64 -11.56 20.90
N GLU A 330 -6.60 -12.41 21.02
CA GLU A 330 -6.27 -13.07 22.29
C GLU A 330 -5.68 -12.06 23.26
N PRO A 331 -6.08 -12.10 24.56
CA PRO A 331 -5.55 -11.19 25.55
C PRO A 331 -4.03 -11.30 25.71
N ASP A 332 -3.37 -10.17 25.86
CA ASP A 332 -1.97 -10.09 26.23
C ASP A 332 -1.69 -10.55 27.69
N ALA A 333 -0.46 -10.37 28.16
CA ALA A 333 -0.07 -10.73 29.51
C ALA A 333 -0.78 -9.89 30.61
N ASN A 334 -1.34 -8.73 30.26
CA ASN A 334 -2.06 -7.84 31.15
C ASN A 334 -3.59 -8.09 31.10
N GLY A 335 -4.05 -8.93 30.18
CA GLY A 335 -5.45 -9.24 29.95
C GLY A 335 -6.11 -8.32 28.92
N ASP A 336 -5.34 -7.49 28.22
CA ASP A 336 -5.82 -6.64 27.13
C ASP A 336 -5.94 -7.44 25.83
N ALA A 337 -7.14 -7.40 25.23
CA ALA A 337 -7.47 -8.11 23.99
C ALA A 337 -7.78 -7.16 22.82
N ILE A 338 -7.79 -5.84 23.06
CA ILE A 338 -8.13 -4.84 22.04
C ILE A 338 -6.84 -4.34 21.42
N PHE A 339 -6.70 -4.52 20.13
CA PHE A 339 -5.58 -4.01 19.36
C PHE A 339 -5.97 -2.63 18.84
N ASN A 340 -5.71 -1.59 19.64
CA ASN A 340 -6.20 -0.24 19.38
C ASN A 340 -5.57 0.43 18.16
N GLY A 341 -4.34 0.04 17.76
CA GLY A 341 -3.69 0.52 16.56
C GLY A 341 -3.63 2.06 16.52
N ALA A 342 -3.07 2.65 17.59
CA ALA A 342 -3.07 4.09 17.73
C ALA A 342 -2.09 4.76 16.77
N VAL A 343 -0.88 4.20 16.62
CA VAL A 343 0.08 4.61 15.60
C VAL A 343 -0.32 3.98 14.26
N ASP A 344 -0.63 2.70 14.24
CA ASP A 344 -1.01 1.92 13.07
C ASP A 344 -2.52 1.58 13.09
N ASN A 345 -3.44 2.33 12.45
CA ASN A 345 -3.16 3.55 11.67
C ASN A 345 -4.17 4.65 12.03
N ALA A 346 -4.50 4.80 13.33
CA ALA A 346 -5.30 5.95 13.75
C ALA A 346 -4.54 7.28 13.50
N SER A 347 -3.20 7.26 13.55
CA SER A 347 -2.36 8.43 13.26
C SER A 347 -2.48 8.90 11.81
N GLY A 348 -2.40 8.00 10.84
CA GLY A 348 -2.54 8.33 9.41
C GLY A 348 -3.96 8.72 9.05
N THR A 349 -4.97 8.02 9.61
CA THR A 349 -6.38 8.40 9.42
C THR A 349 -6.68 9.77 10.02
N ALA A 350 -6.11 10.12 11.18
CA ALA A 350 -6.20 11.48 11.75
C ALA A 350 -5.57 12.52 10.80
N GLY A 351 -4.42 12.20 10.22
CA GLY A 351 -3.77 13.01 9.19
C GLY A 351 -4.66 13.27 7.99
N LEU A 352 -5.34 12.25 7.51
CA LEU A 352 -6.27 12.34 6.38
C LEU A 352 -7.46 13.27 6.69
N LEU A 353 -8.03 13.18 7.90
CA LEU A 353 -9.12 14.04 8.35
C LEU A 353 -8.68 15.52 8.47
N GLU A 354 -7.48 15.77 8.99
CA GLU A 354 -6.97 17.13 9.14
C GLU A 354 -6.60 17.75 7.78
N LEU A 355 -6.05 16.97 6.84
CA LEU A 355 -5.88 17.39 5.44
C LEU A 355 -7.23 17.75 4.80
N ALA A 356 -8.26 16.95 5.01
CA ALA A 356 -9.60 17.24 4.49
C ALA A 356 -10.13 18.57 5.02
N ARG A 357 -9.99 18.85 6.33
CA ARG A 357 -10.37 20.13 6.93
C ARG A 357 -9.66 21.32 6.29
N VAL A 358 -8.35 21.20 6.06
CA VAL A 358 -7.55 22.27 5.45
C VAL A 358 -7.90 22.50 3.99
N TRP A 359 -8.14 21.44 3.25
CA TRP A 359 -8.61 21.53 1.86
C TRP A 359 -10.00 22.16 1.74
N GLY A 360 -10.93 21.75 2.61
CA GLY A 360 -12.31 22.27 2.58
C GLY A 360 -12.43 23.72 3.03
N ALA A 361 -11.56 24.18 3.93
CA ALA A 361 -11.49 25.58 4.37
C ALA A 361 -10.74 26.50 3.39
N GLY A 362 -9.99 25.92 2.45
CA GLY A 362 -9.15 26.67 1.50
C GLY A 362 -9.89 27.06 0.20
N PRO A 363 -9.17 27.72 -0.70
CA PRO A 363 -9.67 27.98 -2.05
C PRO A 363 -9.99 26.70 -2.80
N ARG A 364 -11.08 26.73 -3.61
CA ARG A 364 -11.47 25.60 -4.42
C ARG A 364 -10.35 25.24 -5.42
N PRO A 365 -9.82 24.02 -5.43
CA PRO A 365 -8.78 23.62 -6.37
C PRO A 365 -9.33 23.48 -7.79
N GLU A 366 -8.48 23.52 -8.82
CA GLU A 366 -8.89 23.29 -10.21
C GLU A 366 -9.24 21.81 -10.44
N ARG A 367 -8.45 20.87 -9.90
CA ARG A 367 -8.67 19.43 -9.90
C ARG A 367 -9.36 18.97 -8.62
N SER A 368 -10.06 17.85 -8.67
CA SER A 368 -10.72 17.27 -7.50
C SER A 368 -9.68 16.73 -6.48
N ILE A 369 -10.06 16.81 -5.20
CA ILE A 369 -9.36 16.11 -4.12
C ILE A 369 -10.24 14.94 -3.67
N VAL A 370 -9.66 13.76 -3.60
CA VAL A 370 -10.35 12.55 -3.14
C VAL A 370 -9.59 11.99 -1.93
N MET A 371 -10.30 11.87 -0.82
CA MET A 371 -9.84 11.22 0.40
C MET A 371 -10.38 9.80 0.43
N ILE A 372 -9.53 8.81 0.67
CA ILE A 372 -9.94 7.42 0.78
C ILE A 372 -9.38 6.83 2.07
N SER A 373 -10.26 6.47 2.99
CA SER A 373 -9.90 5.65 4.14
C SER A 373 -10.18 4.19 3.76
N PHE A 374 -9.11 3.45 3.48
CA PHE A 374 -9.19 2.05 3.06
C PHE A 374 -9.55 1.13 4.22
N THR A 375 -10.17 0.01 3.91
CA THR A 375 -10.45 -1.11 4.80
C THR A 375 -9.52 -2.28 4.47
N ALA A 376 -9.39 -3.23 5.39
CA ALA A 376 -8.71 -4.50 5.19
C ALA A 376 -7.27 -4.38 4.67
N GLU A 377 -6.57 -3.33 5.07
CA GLU A 377 -5.13 -3.19 4.85
C GLU A 377 -4.39 -4.33 5.54
N GLU A 378 -4.71 -4.56 6.83
CA GLU A 378 -4.14 -5.60 7.69
C GLU A 378 -4.39 -7.04 7.18
N SER A 379 -5.36 -7.18 6.31
CA SER A 379 -5.69 -8.45 5.65
C SER A 379 -4.95 -8.65 4.31
N GLY A 380 -4.03 -7.75 3.96
CA GLY A 380 -3.19 -7.79 2.75
C GLY A 380 -3.58 -6.78 1.69
N LEU A 381 -3.82 -5.52 2.06
CA LEU A 381 -4.12 -4.39 1.17
C LEU A 381 -5.42 -4.57 0.39
N LEU A 382 -6.42 -5.29 0.95
CA LEU A 382 -7.56 -5.76 0.15
C LEU A 382 -8.54 -4.65 -0.20
N GLY A 383 -8.68 -3.62 0.63
CA GLY A 383 -9.52 -2.45 0.33
C GLY A 383 -8.97 -1.63 -0.82
N SER A 384 -7.67 -1.37 -0.81
CA SER A 384 -6.99 -0.65 -1.90
C SER A 384 -6.85 -1.50 -3.17
N GLU A 385 -6.63 -2.82 -3.06
CA GLU A 385 -6.64 -3.74 -4.20
C GLU A 385 -8.04 -3.78 -4.85
N TYR A 386 -9.10 -3.83 -4.04
CA TYR A 386 -10.47 -3.79 -4.55
C TYR A 386 -10.77 -2.47 -5.25
N TYR A 387 -10.40 -1.33 -4.64
CA TYR A 387 -10.55 -0.02 -5.28
C TYR A 387 -9.74 0.09 -6.57
N ALA A 388 -8.51 -0.42 -6.58
CA ALA A 388 -7.67 -0.41 -7.78
C ALA A 388 -8.24 -1.28 -8.92
N ALA A 389 -8.98 -2.34 -8.59
CA ALA A 389 -9.66 -3.19 -9.56
C ALA A 389 -11.04 -2.63 -9.98
N ASN A 390 -11.72 -1.91 -9.08
CA ASN A 390 -13.07 -1.36 -9.26
C ASN A 390 -13.13 0.12 -8.82
N PRO A 391 -12.38 1.02 -9.48
CA PRO A 391 -12.24 2.38 -9.02
C PRO A 391 -13.55 3.17 -9.17
N VAL A 392 -13.98 3.83 -8.08
CA VAL A 392 -15.12 4.76 -8.13
C VAL A 392 -14.75 6.03 -8.93
N TRP A 393 -13.50 6.45 -8.81
CA TRP A 393 -12.91 7.54 -9.59
C TRP A 393 -11.80 6.99 -10.47
N PRO A 394 -11.82 7.25 -11.80
CA PRO A 394 -10.90 6.61 -12.75
C PRO A 394 -9.44 6.83 -12.41
N LEU A 395 -8.65 5.75 -12.35
CA LEU A 395 -7.21 5.82 -12.08
C LEU A 395 -6.43 6.45 -13.24
N GLU A 396 -6.95 6.36 -14.45
CA GLU A 396 -6.36 6.96 -15.65
C GLU A 396 -6.26 8.48 -15.56
N THR A 397 -7.23 9.11 -14.86
CA THR A 397 -7.28 10.55 -14.61
C THR A 397 -6.86 10.93 -13.18
N THR A 398 -6.32 10.00 -12.44
CA THR A 398 -5.65 10.27 -11.17
C THR A 398 -4.23 10.78 -11.43
N VAL A 399 -3.95 11.99 -10.96
CA VAL A 399 -2.70 12.71 -11.21
C VAL A 399 -1.57 12.09 -10.39
N ALA A 400 -1.79 12.00 -9.09
CA ALA A 400 -0.88 11.41 -8.10
C ALA A 400 -1.65 11.13 -6.81
N GLY A 401 -1.01 10.44 -5.86
CA GLY A 401 -1.58 10.24 -4.53
C GLY A 401 -0.52 10.24 -3.43
N PHE A 402 -0.99 10.41 -2.18
CA PHE A 402 -0.20 10.44 -0.96
C PHE A 402 -0.82 9.46 0.03
N ASN A 403 -0.02 8.53 0.53
CA ASN A 403 -0.45 7.54 1.52
C ASN A 403 0.13 7.88 2.90
N MET A 404 -0.71 7.85 3.91
CA MET A 404 -0.35 8.06 5.31
C MET A 404 -0.56 6.75 6.06
N ASP A 405 0.52 6.22 6.64
CA ASP A 405 0.49 4.95 7.33
C ASP A 405 1.55 4.90 8.43
N ALA A 406 1.10 4.67 9.67
CA ALA A 406 1.95 4.67 10.87
C ALA A 406 2.80 5.94 11.04
N MET A 407 2.16 7.11 11.02
CA MET A 407 2.84 8.40 10.99
C MET A 407 3.65 8.69 12.27
N ASN A 408 4.67 9.54 12.12
CA ASN A 408 5.60 9.91 13.18
C ASN A 408 4.92 10.69 14.33
N VAL A 409 4.86 10.06 15.51
CA VAL A 409 4.30 10.63 16.75
C VAL A 409 5.37 11.06 17.76
N TYR A 410 6.65 11.05 17.40
CA TYR A 410 7.79 11.21 18.30
C TYR A 410 8.47 12.59 18.21
N GLY A 411 7.98 13.50 17.37
CA GLY A 411 8.50 14.85 17.23
C GLY A 411 9.16 15.12 15.88
N ARG A 412 9.75 16.33 15.77
CA ARG A 412 10.33 16.79 14.51
C ARG A 412 11.65 16.12 14.18
N VAL A 413 11.89 15.92 12.88
CA VAL A 413 13.09 15.28 12.33
C VAL A 413 13.79 16.15 11.29
N GLU A 414 15.11 15.94 11.09
CA GLU A 414 15.94 16.66 10.13
C GLU A 414 15.68 16.23 8.68
N ASN A 415 15.12 15.06 8.48
CA ASN A 415 14.91 14.47 7.17
C ASN A 415 13.48 13.97 6.97
N LEU A 416 13.06 13.86 5.72
CA LEU A 416 11.83 13.20 5.31
C LEU A 416 12.19 11.82 4.73
N GLY A 417 11.73 10.76 5.38
CA GLY A 417 11.87 9.39 4.87
C GLY A 417 10.96 9.19 3.66
N VAL A 418 11.48 8.66 2.57
CA VAL A 418 10.70 8.35 1.36
C VAL A 418 10.83 6.87 1.04
N ILE A 419 9.76 6.14 1.29
CA ILE A 419 9.67 4.73 0.94
C ILE A 419 9.47 4.61 -0.58
N GLY A 420 10.35 3.85 -1.24
CA GLY A 420 10.33 3.73 -2.70
C GLY A 420 11.01 4.91 -3.43
N HIS A 421 11.89 5.67 -2.75
CA HIS A 421 12.67 6.71 -3.37
C HIS A 421 13.41 6.21 -4.62
N GLY A 422 13.39 7.00 -5.67
CA GLY A 422 14.02 6.66 -6.95
C GLY A 422 13.06 6.14 -8.03
N GLN A 423 11.77 5.95 -7.72
CA GLN A 423 10.83 5.32 -8.64
C GLN A 423 9.97 6.29 -9.47
N SER A 424 9.64 7.46 -8.93
CA SER A 424 8.73 8.40 -9.59
C SER A 424 9.23 9.84 -9.58
N GLU A 425 8.63 10.69 -10.42
CA GLU A 425 8.89 12.15 -10.45
C GLU A 425 8.31 12.87 -9.21
N LEU A 426 7.63 12.16 -8.31
CA LEU A 426 7.22 12.72 -7.02
C LEU A 426 8.42 12.97 -6.11
N ASP A 427 9.54 12.27 -6.31
CA ASP A 427 10.75 12.45 -5.50
C ASP A 427 11.29 13.90 -5.56
N GLU A 428 11.28 14.50 -6.75
CA GLU A 428 11.74 15.87 -6.95
C GLU A 428 10.79 16.88 -6.28
N LEU A 429 9.48 16.59 -6.29
CA LEU A 429 8.48 17.41 -5.61
C LEU A 429 8.61 17.28 -4.10
N LEU A 430 8.83 16.06 -3.57
CA LEU A 430 9.07 15.80 -2.16
C LEU A 430 10.33 16.52 -1.68
N ALA A 431 11.42 16.42 -2.43
CA ALA A 431 12.67 17.09 -2.10
C ALA A 431 12.51 18.62 -2.07
N ALA A 432 11.84 19.21 -3.06
CA ALA A 432 11.60 20.65 -3.10
C ALA A 432 10.69 21.11 -1.96
N ALA A 433 9.69 20.33 -1.57
CA ALA A 433 8.79 20.66 -0.47
C ALA A 433 9.48 20.49 0.90
N ALA A 434 10.24 19.40 1.12
CA ALA A 434 11.02 19.20 2.35
C ALA A 434 12.05 20.32 2.57
N ALA A 435 12.72 20.76 1.51
CA ALA A 435 13.67 21.86 1.58
C ALA A 435 13.05 23.19 2.07
N ARG A 436 11.73 23.44 1.86
CA ARG A 436 11.03 24.61 2.42
C ARG A 436 11.01 24.57 3.96
N GLN A 437 11.14 23.38 4.55
CA GLN A 437 11.20 23.16 6.00
C GLN A 437 12.65 23.00 6.50
N GLY A 438 13.66 23.12 5.60
CA GLY A 438 15.06 22.88 5.92
C GLY A 438 15.35 21.39 6.18
N ARG A 439 14.57 20.50 5.57
CA ARG A 439 14.71 19.05 5.68
C ARG A 439 15.28 18.48 4.38
N ASP A 440 16.11 17.44 4.51
CA ASP A 440 16.60 16.65 3.39
C ASP A 440 15.74 15.39 3.20
N ILE A 441 15.84 14.76 2.03
CA ILE A 441 15.24 13.45 1.77
C ILE A 441 16.16 12.35 2.33
N ALA A 442 15.58 11.43 3.09
CA ALA A 442 16.21 10.17 3.45
C ALA A 442 15.55 9.03 2.67
N PRO A 443 16.31 8.24 1.90
CA PRO A 443 15.81 7.00 1.32
C PRO A 443 15.42 6.00 2.40
N ASP A 444 14.59 5.00 2.04
CA ASP A 444 14.29 3.86 2.91
C ASP A 444 15.58 3.27 3.51
N ALA A 445 15.64 3.19 4.84
CA ALA A 445 16.82 2.65 5.55
C ALA A 445 17.02 1.15 5.31
N ASN A 446 15.94 0.41 4.98
CA ASN A 446 15.99 -1.02 4.71
C ASN A 446 15.20 -1.39 3.43
N PRO A 447 15.63 -0.91 2.25
CA PRO A 447 14.88 -1.10 1.01
C PRO A 447 14.76 -2.58 0.61
N ALA A 448 15.64 -3.45 1.13
CA ALA A 448 15.56 -4.90 0.92
C ALA A 448 14.36 -5.56 1.63
N ALA A 449 13.77 -4.92 2.62
CA ALA A 449 12.56 -5.41 3.30
C ALA A 449 11.30 -5.28 2.43
N GLY A 450 11.34 -4.44 1.38
CA GLY A 450 10.23 -4.23 0.47
C GLY A 450 9.05 -3.51 1.11
N SER A 451 9.30 -2.56 2.01
CA SER A 451 8.28 -1.77 2.70
C SER A 451 7.34 -1.05 1.73
N TYR A 452 7.85 -0.64 0.56
CA TYR A 452 7.03 -0.05 -0.51
C TYR A 452 5.84 -0.91 -0.94
N PHE A 453 5.90 -2.23 -0.78
CA PHE A 453 4.86 -3.17 -1.22
C PHE A 453 3.95 -3.63 -0.06
N ARG A 454 3.95 -2.91 1.06
CA ARG A 454 3.27 -3.32 2.30
C ARG A 454 2.22 -2.32 2.80
N SER A 455 1.87 -1.32 2.00
CA SER A 455 0.83 -0.35 2.33
C SER A 455 -0.02 0.01 1.11
N ASP A 456 -1.14 0.66 1.33
CA ASP A 456 -2.25 0.88 0.39
C ASP A 456 -1.92 1.69 -0.87
N HIS A 457 -0.79 2.40 -0.91
CA HIS A 457 -0.33 3.06 -2.14
C HIS A 457 0.03 2.05 -3.24
N PHE A 458 0.45 0.85 -2.85
CA PHE A 458 1.01 -0.13 -3.77
C PHE A 458 0.00 -0.67 -4.80
N PRO A 459 -1.23 -1.10 -4.46
CA PRO A 459 -2.21 -1.52 -5.45
C PRO A 459 -2.53 -0.45 -6.49
N LEU A 460 -2.52 0.84 -6.11
CA LEU A 460 -2.70 1.96 -7.01
C LEU A 460 -1.47 2.17 -7.91
N ALA A 461 -0.27 2.03 -7.35
CA ALA A 461 0.99 2.07 -8.10
C ALA A 461 1.04 0.97 -9.19
N LYS A 462 0.61 -0.26 -8.87
CA LYS A 462 0.46 -1.37 -9.85
C LYS A 462 -0.42 -0.99 -11.05
N ARG A 463 -1.39 -0.09 -10.86
CA ARG A 463 -2.27 0.43 -11.92
C ARG A 463 -1.71 1.68 -12.60
N GLY A 464 -0.50 2.09 -12.24
CA GLY A 464 0.24 3.17 -12.87
C GLY A 464 0.07 4.54 -12.23
N VAL A 465 -0.66 4.68 -11.12
CA VAL A 465 -0.78 5.96 -10.41
C VAL A 465 0.52 6.23 -9.63
N PRO A 466 1.23 7.35 -9.87
CA PRO A 466 2.34 7.72 -9.01
C PRO A 466 1.84 8.02 -7.59
N MET A 467 2.33 7.26 -6.62
CA MET A 467 1.96 7.36 -5.21
C MET A 467 3.19 7.68 -4.37
N ALA A 468 3.07 8.66 -3.49
CA ALA A 468 4.08 8.96 -2.48
C ALA A 468 3.73 8.28 -1.15
N TYR A 469 4.70 7.63 -0.55
CA TYR A 469 4.68 7.17 0.83
C TYR A 469 5.89 7.78 1.51
N ALA A 470 5.65 8.87 2.24
CA ALA A 470 6.70 9.68 2.85
C ALA A 470 6.28 10.11 4.25
N GLU A 471 7.14 9.83 5.20
CA GLU A 471 6.93 10.09 6.62
C GLU A 471 8.23 10.53 7.29
N GLY A 472 8.17 10.94 8.55
CA GLY A 472 9.33 11.39 9.31
C GLY A 472 10.48 10.37 9.22
N GLY A 473 11.68 10.89 8.95
CA GLY A 473 12.90 10.10 8.94
C GLY A 473 13.41 9.75 10.34
N GLY A 474 14.66 9.27 10.42
CA GLY A 474 15.23 8.74 11.66
C GLY A 474 15.89 9.77 12.59
N ASP A 475 16.28 10.95 12.10
CA ASP A 475 17.14 11.89 12.81
C ASP A 475 16.33 12.98 13.51
N PHE A 476 16.08 12.83 14.82
CA PHE A 476 15.29 13.81 15.59
C PHE A 476 16.04 15.14 15.75
N ARG A 477 15.29 16.23 15.48
CA ARG A 477 15.79 17.61 15.54
C ARG A 477 15.79 18.20 16.95
N ASP A 478 14.74 17.91 17.71
CA ASP A 478 14.50 18.53 19.01
C ASP A 478 15.03 17.68 20.16
N PRO A 479 15.87 18.23 21.06
CA PRO A 479 16.28 17.50 22.25
C PRO A 479 15.10 17.31 23.23
N PRO A 480 15.10 16.23 24.03
CA PRO A 480 16.13 15.19 24.06
C PRO A 480 15.94 14.17 22.91
N VAL A 481 17.01 13.85 22.17
CA VAL A 481 16.98 12.96 20.99
C VAL A 481 16.88 11.49 21.42
N ALA A 482 17.77 11.03 22.27
CA ALA A 482 17.86 9.60 22.62
C ALA A 482 16.57 8.99 23.20
N PRO A 483 15.74 9.65 24.03
CA PRO A 483 14.46 9.11 24.44
C PRO A 483 13.45 8.96 23.29
N ARG A 484 13.49 9.83 22.27
CA ARG A 484 12.61 9.76 21.09
C ARG A 484 12.99 8.58 20.19
N GLU A 485 14.28 8.40 19.95
CA GLU A 485 14.82 7.22 19.24
C GLU A 485 14.44 5.94 19.97
N ALA A 486 14.64 5.89 21.29
CA ALA A 486 14.27 4.72 22.09
C ALA A 486 12.78 4.40 22.03
N ALA A 487 11.89 5.42 22.07
CA ALA A 487 10.45 5.24 21.97
C ALA A 487 10.01 4.72 20.58
N ARG A 488 10.61 5.27 19.51
CA ARG A 488 10.37 4.78 18.13
C ARG A 488 10.83 3.33 17.97
N ASP A 489 12.04 3.01 18.43
CA ASP A 489 12.61 1.66 18.32
C ASP A 489 11.83 0.65 19.16
N GLU A 490 11.34 1.08 20.34
CA GLU A 490 10.46 0.26 21.18
C GLU A 490 9.12 -0.02 20.49
N TYR A 491 8.53 0.95 19.81
CA TYR A 491 7.30 0.75 19.04
C TYR A 491 7.47 -0.38 18.03
N GLY A 492 8.45 -0.29 17.15
CA GLY A 492 8.68 -1.33 16.14
C GLY A 492 9.02 -2.72 16.71
N ALA A 493 9.67 -2.76 17.89
CA ALA A 493 10.09 -4.02 18.50
C ALA A 493 9.02 -4.69 19.37
N LYS A 494 8.07 -3.91 19.96
CA LYS A 494 7.19 -4.42 21.02
C LYS A 494 5.71 -4.03 20.86
N ARG A 495 5.41 -2.93 20.15
CA ARG A 495 4.05 -2.37 20.11
C ARG A 495 3.35 -2.55 18.77
N TYR A 496 4.11 -2.52 17.68
CA TYR A 496 3.57 -2.73 16.33
C TYR A 496 2.84 -4.07 16.21
N HIS A 497 1.54 -4.04 15.88
CA HIS A 497 0.63 -5.18 15.83
C HIS A 497 0.47 -5.90 17.19
N GLN A 498 0.52 -5.13 18.29
CA GLN A 498 0.26 -5.63 19.66
C GLN A 498 -0.84 -4.78 20.32
N ALA A 499 -1.45 -5.30 21.39
CA ALA A 499 -2.41 -4.54 22.18
C ALA A 499 -1.80 -3.25 22.77
N ASP A 500 -0.49 -3.25 23.02
CA ASP A 500 0.25 -2.08 23.52
C ASP A 500 0.37 -0.91 22.49
N ASP A 501 -0.17 -1.01 21.25
CA ASP A 501 -0.24 0.14 20.33
C ASP A 501 -1.37 1.10 20.73
N GLU A 502 -1.11 1.80 21.83
CA GLU A 502 -2.03 2.69 22.51
C GLU A 502 -1.72 4.16 22.28
N TRP A 503 -2.78 4.99 22.30
CA TRP A 503 -2.65 6.44 22.30
C TRP A 503 -1.96 6.94 23.57
N SER A 504 -1.16 7.99 23.43
CA SER A 504 -0.51 8.65 24.56
C SER A 504 -0.68 10.18 24.50
N PRO A 505 -0.99 10.83 25.64
CA PRO A 505 -1.01 12.28 25.71
C PRO A 505 0.39 12.91 25.55
N ASP A 506 1.45 12.11 25.63
CA ASP A 506 2.84 12.55 25.53
C ASP A 506 3.35 12.58 24.08
N TRP A 507 2.53 12.23 23.09
CA TRP A 507 2.90 12.31 21.68
C TRP A 507 3.26 13.74 21.25
N ASP A 508 4.31 13.85 20.45
CA ASP A 508 4.74 15.10 19.84
C ASP A 508 4.45 15.07 18.33
N LEU A 509 3.26 15.51 17.96
CA LEU A 509 2.78 15.46 16.56
C LEU A 509 3.30 16.60 15.68
N ARG A 510 4.27 17.40 16.14
CA ARG A 510 4.85 18.48 15.31
C ARG A 510 5.55 17.93 14.07
N GLY A 511 6.17 16.75 14.17
CA GLY A 511 6.77 16.05 13.03
C GLY A 511 5.70 15.61 12.01
N GLN A 512 4.62 15.03 12.47
CA GLN A 512 3.49 14.64 11.62
C GLN A 512 2.87 15.86 10.89
N VAL A 513 2.74 17.00 11.58
CA VAL A 513 2.30 18.25 10.94
C VAL A 513 3.25 18.67 9.82
N GLU A 514 4.57 18.58 10.03
CA GLU A 514 5.56 18.89 8.99
C GLU A 514 5.42 17.94 7.77
N ASP A 515 5.21 16.63 7.99
CA ASP A 515 5.04 15.65 6.92
C ASP A 515 3.75 15.89 6.12
N LEU A 516 2.63 16.10 6.80
CA LEU A 516 1.35 16.44 6.17
C LEU A 516 1.42 17.75 5.39
N GLN A 517 2.21 18.72 5.87
CA GLN A 517 2.41 19.99 5.18
C GLN A 517 3.14 19.80 3.84
N VAL A 518 4.10 18.87 3.75
CA VAL A 518 4.76 18.50 2.49
C VAL A 518 3.73 17.94 1.51
N ALA A 519 2.92 16.96 1.93
CA ALA A 519 1.88 16.38 1.10
C ALA A 519 0.84 17.41 0.65
N LEU A 520 0.45 18.34 1.53
CA LEU A 520 -0.47 19.44 1.22
C LEU A 520 0.09 20.41 0.17
N TRP A 521 1.36 20.84 0.29
CA TRP A 521 1.98 21.74 -0.69
C TRP A 521 2.05 21.11 -2.06
N ILE A 522 2.54 19.88 -2.16
CA ILE A 522 2.63 19.17 -3.45
C ILE A 522 1.24 18.97 -4.03
N GLY A 523 0.28 18.54 -3.21
CA GLY A 523 -1.10 18.37 -3.66
C GLY A 523 -1.72 19.66 -4.18
N ARG A 524 -1.46 20.82 -3.53
CA ARG A 524 -1.92 22.14 -4.01
C ARG A 524 -1.28 22.53 -5.33
N ASP A 525 0.03 22.31 -5.47
CA ASP A 525 0.74 22.60 -6.71
C ASP A 525 0.22 21.72 -7.86
N LEU A 526 -0.01 20.44 -7.63
CA LEU A 526 -0.56 19.51 -8.63
C LEU A 526 -2.05 19.78 -8.92
N ALA A 527 -2.85 20.13 -7.92
CA ALA A 527 -4.27 20.38 -8.09
C ALA A 527 -4.57 21.66 -8.88
N ASN A 528 -3.63 22.63 -8.89
CA ASN A 528 -3.76 23.92 -9.55
C ASN A 528 -2.78 24.11 -10.74
N SER A 529 -2.32 23.01 -11.33
CA SER A 529 -1.43 23.00 -12.51
C SER A 529 -1.85 21.94 -13.50
N ARG A 530 -1.19 21.93 -14.67
CA ARG A 530 -1.38 20.86 -15.68
C ARG A 530 -0.28 19.79 -15.61
N ALA A 531 0.52 19.76 -14.54
CA ALA A 531 1.55 18.74 -14.34
C ALA A 531 0.91 17.34 -14.16
N TRP A 532 1.59 16.34 -14.70
CA TRP A 532 1.25 14.93 -14.59
C TRP A 532 2.51 14.15 -14.26
N PRO A 533 2.85 13.98 -12.99
CA PRO A 533 4.01 13.18 -12.61
C PRO A 533 3.97 11.78 -13.21
N GLY A 534 5.12 11.29 -13.61
CA GLY A 534 5.32 9.98 -14.19
C GLY A 534 6.17 9.06 -13.29
N TRP A 535 6.43 7.86 -13.84
CA TRP A 535 7.40 6.93 -13.28
C TRP A 535 8.73 7.13 -13.98
N LYS A 536 9.82 6.97 -13.24
CA LYS A 536 11.18 7.05 -13.80
C LYS A 536 11.47 5.84 -14.70
N GLU A 537 12.45 5.99 -15.58
CA GLU A 537 12.88 4.92 -16.48
C GLU A 537 13.30 3.67 -15.66
N GLY A 538 12.84 2.51 -16.09
CA GLY A 538 13.09 1.24 -15.41
C GLY A 538 12.12 0.91 -14.26
N SER A 539 11.16 1.79 -13.94
CA SER A 539 10.08 1.45 -13.00
C SER A 539 9.13 0.43 -13.61
N GLU A 540 8.83 -0.64 -12.88
CA GLU A 540 7.86 -1.68 -13.24
C GLU A 540 6.42 -1.16 -13.42
N PHE A 541 6.11 0.01 -12.90
CA PHE A 541 4.78 0.64 -12.97
C PHE A 541 4.61 1.59 -14.17
N GLY A 542 5.71 1.97 -14.80
CA GLY A 542 5.73 2.86 -15.97
C GLY A 542 4.85 2.40 -17.13
N PRO A 543 4.88 1.12 -17.55
CA PRO A 543 4.05 0.60 -18.63
C PRO A 543 2.54 0.77 -18.39
N ALA A 544 2.04 0.55 -17.17
CA ALA A 544 0.63 0.75 -16.82
C ALA A 544 0.23 2.24 -16.95
N ARG A 545 1.09 3.17 -16.50
CA ARG A 545 0.87 4.61 -16.65
C ARG A 545 0.85 5.04 -18.12
N ALA A 546 1.77 4.50 -18.93
CA ALA A 546 1.86 4.80 -20.36
C ALA A 546 0.62 4.31 -21.13
N ALA A 547 0.11 3.13 -20.80
CA ALA A 547 -1.08 2.56 -21.45
C ALA A 547 -2.33 3.44 -21.29
N SER A 548 -2.45 4.20 -20.21
CA SER A 548 -3.56 5.11 -19.91
C SER A 548 -3.32 6.57 -20.36
N ALA A 549 -2.22 6.86 -21.07
CA ALA A 549 -1.82 8.23 -21.42
C ALA A 549 -2.88 9.02 -22.21
N ALA A 550 -3.68 8.35 -23.04
CA ALA A 550 -4.71 8.98 -23.84
C ALA A 550 -5.86 9.59 -23.01
N ALA A 551 -6.08 9.15 -21.78
CA ALA A 551 -7.08 9.70 -20.87
C ALA A 551 -6.65 11.03 -20.23
N ARG A 552 -5.35 11.37 -20.28
CA ARG A 552 -4.75 12.57 -19.71
C ARG A 552 -4.53 13.59 -20.82
N ARG A 553 -5.24 14.71 -20.80
CA ARG A 553 -5.17 15.76 -21.82
C ARG A 553 -4.74 17.10 -21.24
#